data_bac408f266d196e3a0315407da27a1f5
#
_entry.id   bac408f266d196e3a0315407da27a1f5
#
_cell.length_a   1.000
_cell.length_b   1.000
_cell.length_c   1.000
_cell.angle_alpha   90.00
_cell.angle_beta   90.00
_cell.angle_gamma   90.00
#
_symmetry.space_group_name_H-M   'P 1'
#
loop_
_entity.id
_entity.type
_entity.pdbx_description
1 polymer ?
#
loop_
_entity_poly.entity_id
_entity_poly.type
_entity_poly.pdbx_seq_one_letter_code
_entity_poly.pdbx_strand_id
1 'polypeptide(L)' 'QLVSVDDIKKSSFAKGRAIREALTNLADRLSHQLAGEDDATVIHNLLSSEHREALQNMTQL' A
#
# COMPACT_ATOMS: atom_id res chain seq x y z
N GLN A 1 9.87 3.68 -31.47
CA GLN A 1 8.52 4.08 -31.14
C GLN A 1 8.50 5.00 -29.93
N LEU A 2 7.87 6.14 -30.07
CA LEU A 2 7.91 7.17 -29.04
C LEU A 2 6.62 7.15 -28.22
N VAL A 3 6.78 7.24 -26.91
CA VAL A 3 5.67 7.38 -25.97
C VAL A 3 5.44 8.87 -25.75
N SER A 4 4.19 9.32 -25.82
CA SER A 4 3.90 10.74 -25.63
C SER A 4 4.05 11.13 -24.17
N VAL A 5 4.31 12.42 -23.92
CA VAL A 5 4.40 12.96 -22.56
C VAL A 5 3.09 12.75 -21.82
N ASP A 6 1.96 12.91 -22.51
CA ASP A 6 0.65 12.71 -21.90
C ASP A 6 0.45 11.27 -21.44
N ASP A 7 0.90 10.30 -22.24
CA ASP A 7 0.82 8.88 -21.87
C ASP A 7 1.66 8.59 -20.63
N ILE A 8 2.84 9.19 -20.53
CA ILE A 8 3.71 9.05 -19.37
C ILE A 8 3.04 9.63 -18.14
N LYS A 9 2.45 10.83 -18.27
CA LYS A 9 1.77 11.47 -17.15
C LYS A 9 0.57 10.67 -16.67
N LYS A 10 -0.24 10.14 -17.58
CA LYS A 10 -1.40 9.32 -17.24
C LYS A 10 -0.97 8.05 -16.52
N SER A 11 0.08 7.40 -17.01
CA SER A 11 0.60 6.18 -16.40
C SER A 11 1.12 6.47 -14.98
N SER A 12 1.88 7.54 -14.80
CA SER A 12 2.42 7.92 -13.49
C SER A 12 1.30 8.31 -12.53
N PHE A 13 0.29 9.00 -13.00
CA PHE A 13 -0.85 9.38 -12.18
C PHE A 13 -1.64 8.15 -11.72
N ALA A 14 -1.86 7.19 -12.63
CA ALA A 14 -2.58 5.96 -12.31
C ALA A 14 -1.83 5.14 -11.26
N LYS A 15 -0.51 5.03 -11.41
CA LYS A 15 0.33 4.31 -10.44
C LYS A 15 0.30 5.00 -9.08
N GLY A 16 0.40 6.34 -9.06
CA GLY A 16 0.33 7.11 -7.83
C GLY A 16 -0.99 6.93 -7.11
N ARG A 17 -2.10 6.91 -7.85
CA ARG A 17 -3.42 6.68 -7.28
C ARG A 17 -3.54 5.27 -6.70
N ALA A 18 -3.03 4.27 -7.43
CA ALA A 18 -3.07 2.88 -6.97
C ALA A 18 -2.28 2.72 -5.67
N ILE A 19 -1.12 3.35 -5.57
CA ILE A 19 -0.31 3.32 -4.35
C ILE A 19 -1.07 3.99 -3.20
N ARG A 20 -1.68 5.14 -3.45
CA ARG A 20 -2.44 5.86 -2.43
C ARG A 20 -3.60 5.02 -1.91
N GLU A 21 -4.34 4.36 -2.81
CA GLU A 21 -5.45 3.49 -2.44
C GLU A 21 -4.97 2.30 -1.63
N ALA A 22 -3.84 1.70 -2.03
CA ALA A 22 -3.26 0.57 -1.32
C ALA A 22 -2.88 0.96 0.11
N LEU A 23 -2.27 2.13 0.30
CA LEU A 23 -1.89 2.61 1.62
C LEU A 23 -3.10 2.97 2.47
N THR A 24 -4.13 3.56 1.87
CA THR A 24 -5.37 3.87 2.58
C THR A 24 -6.06 2.60 3.05
N ASN A 25 -6.14 1.60 2.19
CA ASN A 25 -6.72 0.30 2.54
C ASN A 25 -5.91 -0.40 3.63
N LEU A 26 -4.59 -0.28 3.58
CA LEU A 26 -3.71 -0.82 4.60
C LEU A 26 -4.01 -0.20 5.96
N ALA A 27 -4.18 1.12 6.02
CA ALA A 27 -4.49 1.81 7.27
C ALA A 27 -5.83 1.35 7.84
N ASP A 28 -6.83 1.17 6.97
CA ASP A 28 -8.14 0.69 7.40
C ASP A 28 -8.05 -0.72 7.99
N ARG A 29 -7.36 -1.62 7.32
CA ARG A 29 -7.18 -2.99 7.80
C ARG A 29 -6.43 -3.02 9.12
N LEU A 30 -5.34 -2.26 9.22
CA LEU A 30 -4.52 -2.23 10.42
C LEU A 30 -5.29 -1.68 11.61
N SER A 31 -6.10 -0.64 11.42
CA SER A 31 -6.86 -0.07 12.52
C SER A 31 -7.82 -1.09 13.12
N HIS A 32 -8.46 -1.92 12.29
CA HIS A 32 -9.34 -2.97 12.76
C HIS A 32 -8.58 -4.10 13.45
N GLN A 33 -7.44 -4.51 12.89
CA GLN A 33 -6.65 -5.61 13.44
C GLN A 33 -5.98 -5.24 14.74
N LEU A 34 -5.61 -3.97 14.91
CA LEU A 34 -4.92 -3.50 16.10
C LEU A 34 -5.88 -3.02 17.20
N ALA A 35 -7.16 -2.92 16.90
CA ALA A 35 -8.13 -2.47 17.87
C ALA A 35 -8.17 -3.46 19.04
N GLY A 36 -7.90 -2.98 20.25
CA GLY A 36 -7.89 -3.81 21.44
C GLY A 36 -6.62 -4.61 21.66
N GLU A 37 -5.62 -4.50 20.78
CA GLU A 37 -4.35 -5.21 20.94
C GLU A 37 -3.36 -4.32 21.67
N ASP A 38 -2.78 -4.82 22.77
CA ASP A 38 -1.82 -4.06 23.57
C ASP A 38 -0.45 -4.74 23.67
N ASP A 39 -0.24 -5.89 23.04
CA ASP A 39 1.04 -6.60 23.03
C ASP A 39 1.90 -6.06 21.90
N ALA A 40 3.04 -5.45 22.27
CA ALA A 40 3.93 -4.82 21.30
C ALA A 40 4.48 -5.81 20.28
N THR A 41 4.73 -7.06 20.69
CA THR A 41 5.23 -8.09 19.78
C THR A 41 4.18 -8.45 18.73
N VAL A 42 2.93 -8.61 19.15
CA VAL A 42 1.83 -8.91 18.23
C VAL A 42 1.63 -7.74 17.27
N ILE A 43 1.65 -6.53 17.78
CA ILE A 43 1.50 -5.32 16.96
C ILE A 43 2.62 -5.24 15.93
N HIS A 44 3.86 -5.48 16.34
CA HIS A 44 5.01 -5.45 15.44
C HIS A 44 4.86 -6.49 14.32
N ASN A 45 4.45 -7.70 14.67
CA ASN A 45 4.31 -8.78 13.70
C ASN A 45 3.18 -8.48 12.71
N LEU A 46 2.07 -7.93 13.18
CA LEU A 46 0.97 -7.53 12.30
C LEU A 46 1.41 -6.43 11.34
N LEU A 47 2.07 -5.40 11.86
CA LEU A 47 2.56 -4.29 11.03
C LEU A 47 3.55 -4.78 9.99
N SER A 48 4.50 -5.62 10.39
CA SER A 48 5.52 -6.15 9.48
C SER A 48 4.90 -6.99 8.37
N SER A 49 3.94 -7.84 8.72
CA SER A 49 3.26 -8.70 7.77
C SER A 49 2.46 -7.89 6.74
N GLU A 50 1.69 -6.90 7.22
CA GLU A 50 0.87 -6.06 6.36
C GLU A 50 1.72 -5.16 5.47
N HIS A 51 2.82 -4.61 6.00
CA HIS A 51 3.73 -3.81 5.20
C HIS A 51 4.38 -4.64 4.10
N ARG A 52 4.77 -5.88 4.40
CA ARG A 52 5.36 -6.76 3.40
C ARG A 52 4.37 -7.07 2.28
N GLU A 53 3.12 -7.35 2.64
CA GLU A 53 2.07 -7.62 1.67
C GLU A 53 1.82 -6.40 0.79
N ALA A 54 1.75 -5.21 1.39
CA ALA A 54 1.56 -3.98 0.65
C ALA A 54 2.70 -3.72 -0.34
N LEU A 55 3.95 -3.96 0.10
CA LEU A 55 5.11 -3.78 -0.77
C LEU A 55 5.10 -4.77 -1.94
N GLN A 56 4.71 -6.01 -1.70
CA GLN A 56 4.58 -7.00 -2.77
C GLN A 56 3.53 -6.58 -3.79
N ASN A 57 2.39 -6.08 -3.32
CA ASN A 57 1.34 -5.62 -4.21
C ASN A 57 1.78 -4.41 -5.03
N MET A 58 2.56 -3.51 -4.43
CA MET A 58 3.05 -2.33 -5.12
C MET A 58 4.06 -2.66 -6.22
N THR A 59 4.83 -3.74 -6.06
CA THR A 59 5.80 -4.13 -7.10
C THR A 59 5.13 -4.65 -8.36
N GLN A 60 3.83 -4.94 -8.30
CA GLN A 60 3.06 -5.39 -9.45
C GLN A 60 2.42 -4.25 -10.23
N LEU A 61 2.58 -3.03 -9.79
CA LEU A 61 2.02 -1.84 -10.45
C LEU A 61 2.90 -1.33 -11.65
#